data_ed6554191ad83d3c859017f1823d26b1
#
_entry.id   ed6554191ad83d3c859017f1823d26b1
#
_cell.length_a   1.000
_cell.length_b   1.000
_cell.length_c   1.000
_cell.angle_alpha   90.00
_cell.angle_beta   90.00
_cell.angle_gamma   90.00
#
_symmetry.space_group_name_H-M   'P 1'
#
loop_
_entity.id
_entity.type
_entity.pdbx_description
1 polymer ?
#
loop_
_entity_poly.entity_id
_entity_poly.type
_entity_poly.pdbx_seq_one_letter_code
_entity_poly.pdbx_strand_id
1 'polypeptide(L)'
;MKNLNLTKIAMLLLVFLSMGAFAQKNKNIKTAAIKTTIYCDHCKICESCGGRILKELYNEDGIKTTNVDAKANTITVTYDERKITLEQVRIKISRLGFDADAVKADPSAVAKLDDCCKKPS
;
A
#
# COMPACT_ATOMS: atom_id res chain seq x y z
N MET A 1 56.66 23.83 0.52
CA MET A 1 55.50 24.63 0.14
C MET A 1 54.42 23.89 -0.66
N LYS A 2 54.74 22.76 -1.29
CA LYS A 2 53.81 22.09 -2.20
C LYS A 2 53.23 20.75 -1.69
N ASN A 3 53.66 20.28 -0.52
CA ASN A 3 53.28 18.94 -0.01
C ASN A 3 52.11 18.97 0.96
N LEU A 4 51.60 20.17 1.30
CA LEU A 4 50.49 20.33 2.22
C LEU A 4 49.13 20.05 1.58
N ASN A 5 49.07 20.11 0.24
CA ASN A 5 47.82 20.03 -0.48
C ASN A 5 47.39 18.60 -0.81
N LEU A 6 48.31 17.67 -0.92
CA LEU A 6 48.00 16.29 -1.31
C LEU A 6 47.29 15.52 -0.18
N THR A 7 47.75 15.69 1.05
CA THR A 7 47.09 15.08 2.24
C THR A 7 45.76 15.72 2.55
N LYS A 8 45.59 17.01 2.33
CA LYS A 8 44.31 17.70 2.51
C LYS A 8 43.31 17.34 1.41
N ILE A 9 43.79 17.17 0.18
CA ILE A 9 42.97 16.74 -0.94
C ILE A 9 42.53 15.27 -0.77
N ALA A 10 43.42 14.39 -0.30
CA ALA A 10 43.09 13.00 0.01
C ALA A 10 42.07 12.89 1.14
N MET A 11 42.18 13.74 2.16
CA MET A 11 41.22 13.76 3.26
C MET A 11 39.85 14.32 2.86
N LEU A 12 39.84 15.29 1.95
CA LEU A 12 38.60 15.84 1.40
C LEU A 12 37.88 14.84 0.49
N LEU A 13 38.60 14.04 -0.30
CA LEU A 13 38.07 12.99 -1.15
C LEU A 13 37.46 11.83 -0.35
N LEU A 14 38.06 11.51 0.82
CA LEU A 14 37.48 10.47 1.71
C LEU A 14 36.16 10.89 2.34
N VAL A 15 35.97 12.18 2.59
CA VAL A 15 34.69 12.69 3.13
C VAL A 15 33.59 12.64 2.10
N PHE A 16 33.91 12.83 0.82
CA PHE A 16 32.87 12.71 -0.25
C PHE A 16 32.44 11.28 -0.56
N LEU A 17 33.27 10.29 -0.29
CA LEU A 17 32.93 8.87 -0.47
C LEU A 17 32.00 8.33 0.61
N SER A 18 31.88 9.00 1.75
CA SER A 18 30.99 8.58 2.84
C SER A 18 29.55 9.11 2.72
N MET A 19 29.24 9.98 1.77
CA MET A 19 27.88 10.52 1.55
C MET A 19 27.05 9.73 0.53
N GLY A 20 27.54 8.58 0.05
CA GLY A 20 26.87 7.77 -0.97
C GLY A 20 25.94 6.70 -0.47
N ALA A 21 25.63 6.64 0.82
CA ALA A 21 24.61 5.73 1.36
C ALA A 21 23.23 6.38 1.34
N PHE A 22 22.79 6.86 0.18
CA PHE A 22 21.36 7.08 -0.02
C PHE A 22 20.70 5.71 -0.01
N ALA A 23 19.80 5.49 0.95
CA ALA A 23 18.94 4.33 0.96
C ALA A 23 18.36 4.14 -0.43
N GLN A 24 18.80 3.11 -1.14
CA GLN A 24 18.24 2.77 -2.45
C GLN A 24 16.76 2.45 -2.22
N LYS A 25 15.88 3.35 -2.63
CA LYS A 25 14.45 3.11 -2.65
C LYS A 25 14.25 1.84 -3.47
N ASN A 26 13.78 0.78 -2.83
CA ASN A 26 13.63 -0.52 -3.49
C ASN A 26 12.68 -0.34 -4.68
N LYS A 27 13.20 -0.46 -5.90
CA LYS A 27 12.47 -0.18 -7.15
C LYS A 27 11.23 -1.06 -7.31
N ASN A 28 11.20 -2.20 -6.62
CA ASN A 28 10.11 -3.16 -6.71
C ASN A 28 8.97 -2.89 -5.72
N ILE A 29 9.17 -1.97 -4.77
CA ILE A 29 8.11 -1.58 -3.84
C ILE A 29 7.34 -0.42 -4.43
N LYS A 30 6.06 -0.63 -4.63
CA LYS A 30 5.12 0.34 -5.20
C LYS A 30 4.04 0.69 -4.19
N THR A 31 3.51 1.89 -4.30
CA THR A 31 2.35 2.34 -3.52
C THR A 31 1.27 2.78 -4.50
N ALA A 32 0.06 2.28 -4.29
CA ALA A 32 -1.09 2.62 -5.10
C ALA A 32 -2.28 2.98 -4.22
N ALA A 33 -3.02 4.00 -4.64
CA ALA A 33 -4.31 4.36 -4.07
C ALA A 33 -5.41 3.75 -4.95
N ILE A 34 -6.23 2.89 -4.37
CA ILE A 34 -7.31 2.17 -5.05
C ILE A 34 -8.63 2.81 -4.63
N LYS A 35 -9.41 3.26 -5.60
CA LYS A 35 -10.76 3.77 -5.35
C LYS A 35 -11.68 2.62 -4.99
N THR A 36 -12.45 2.82 -3.94
CA THR A 36 -13.44 1.85 -3.47
C THR A 36 -14.74 2.58 -3.12
N THR A 37 -15.73 1.86 -2.64
CA THR A 37 -16.94 2.46 -2.08
C THR A 37 -17.22 1.80 -0.74
N ILE A 38 -17.11 2.59 0.33
CA ILE A 38 -17.35 2.15 1.69
C ILE A 38 -18.53 2.94 2.23
N TYR A 39 -19.62 2.24 2.57
CA TYR A 39 -20.87 2.86 3.01
C TYR A 39 -20.97 3.10 4.51
N CYS A 40 -20.03 2.59 5.30
CA CYS A 40 -20.05 2.66 6.75
C CYS A 40 -18.93 3.56 7.27
N ASP A 41 -19.27 4.60 8.02
CA ASP A 41 -18.29 5.52 8.64
C ASP A 41 -17.41 4.86 9.70
N HIS A 42 -17.89 3.74 10.27
CA HIS A 42 -17.20 3.00 11.33
C HIS A 42 -16.31 1.87 10.80
N CYS A 43 -16.16 1.75 9.50
CA CYS A 43 -15.50 0.61 8.85
C CYS A 43 -14.02 0.43 9.20
N LYS A 44 -13.36 1.43 9.76
CA LYS A 44 -11.98 1.27 10.28
C LYS A 44 -11.91 0.38 11.52
N ILE A 45 -12.99 0.33 12.29
CA ILE A 45 -13.05 -0.34 13.59
C ILE A 45 -13.88 -1.62 13.49
N CYS A 46 -14.79 -1.68 12.53
CA CYS A 46 -15.68 -2.83 12.33
C CYS A 46 -14.93 -3.97 11.62
N GLU A 47 -14.88 -5.14 12.23
CA GLU A 47 -14.27 -6.34 11.64
C GLU A 47 -14.92 -6.76 10.32
N SER A 48 -16.12 -6.29 10.05
CA SER A 48 -16.93 -6.69 8.91
C SER A 48 -16.57 -6.00 7.59
N CYS A 49 -16.01 -4.80 7.65
CA CYS A 49 -15.72 -3.99 6.44
C CYS A 49 -14.22 -3.67 6.33
N GLY A 50 -13.81 -2.50 6.84
CA GLY A 50 -12.42 -2.05 6.76
C GLY A 50 -11.45 -2.96 7.50
N GLY A 51 -11.87 -3.49 8.63
CA GLY A 51 -11.09 -4.48 9.39
C GLY A 51 -10.86 -5.76 8.61
N ARG A 52 -11.85 -6.24 7.87
CA ARG A 52 -11.71 -7.40 6.97
C ARG A 52 -10.72 -7.12 5.85
N ILE A 53 -10.81 -5.97 5.19
CA ILE A 53 -9.85 -5.56 4.15
C ILE A 53 -8.44 -5.53 4.70
N LEU A 54 -8.24 -4.87 5.84
CA LEU A 54 -6.93 -4.77 6.49
C LEU A 54 -6.36 -6.15 6.84
N LYS A 55 -7.16 -7.02 7.45
CA LYS A 55 -6.77 -8.37 7.86
C LYS A 55 -6.40 -9.25 6.66
N GLU A 56 -7.23 -9.27 5.64
CA GLU A 56 -7.01 -10.12 4.46
C GLU A 56 -5.81 -9.66 3.65
N LEU A 57 -5.66 -8.35 3.44
CA LEU A 57 -4.49 -7.83 2.73
C LEU A 57 -3.21 -7.92 3.54
N TYR A 58 -3.28 -7.80 4.87
CA TYR A 58 -2.10 -7.98 5.73
C TYR A 58 -1.50 -9.38 5.64
N ASN A 59 -2.34 -10.39 5.50
CA ASN A 59 -1.92 -11.79 5.39
C ASN A 59 -1.43 -12.17 3.98
N GLU A 60 -1.54 -11.25 3.02
CA GLU A 60 -1.14 -11.52 1.65
C GLU A 60 0.35 -11.33 1.43
N ASP A 61 1.01 -12.36 0.89
CA ASP A 61 2.43 -12.25 0.56
C ASP A 61 2.66 -11.18 -0.52
N GLY A 62 3.61 -10.32 -0.26
CA GLY A 62 3.90 -9.17 -1.13
C GLY A 62 3.25 -7.87 -0.70
N ILE A 63 2.24 -7.88 0.15
CA ILE A 63 1.68 -6.66 0.75
C ILE A 63 2.56 -6.22 1.93
N LYS A 64 2.96 -4.96 1.94
CA LYS A 64 3.78 -4.36 3.00
C LYS A 64 2.94 -3.56 3.98
N THR A 65 2.09 -2.70 3.46
CA THR A 65 1.18 -1.87 4.27
C THR A 65 -0.15 -1.70 3.55
N THR A 66 -1.19 -1.55 4.34
CA THR A 66 -2.54 -1.24 3.85
C THR A 66 -3.15 -0.17 4.74
N ASN A 67 -3.74 0.85 4.15
CA ASN A 67 -4.52 1.87 4.84
C ASN A 67 -5.88 2.03 4.16
N VAL A 68 -6.93 2.01 4.95
CA VAL A 68 -8.31 2.21 4.48
C VAL A 68 -8.79 3.57 4.97
N ASP A 69 -9.14 4.45 4.04
CA ASP A 69 -9.78 5.73 4.31
C ASP A 69 -11.25 5.68 3.85
N ALA A 70 -12.15 5.49 4.81
CA ALA A 70 -13.58 5.39 4.53
C ALA A 70 -14.19 6.73 4.07
N LYS A 71 -13.65 7.85 4.53
CA LYS A 71 -14.13 9.18 4.11
C LYS A 71 -13.74 9.51 2.68
N ALA A 72 -12.52 9.17 2.30
CA ALA A 72 -12.02 9.37 0.94
C ALA A 72 -12.39 8.22 -0.01
N ASN A 73 -13.03 7.16 0.48
CA ASN A 73 -13.31 5.95 -0.31
C ASN A 73 -12.05 5.41 -1.03
N THR A 74 -10.97 5.28 -0.27
CA THR A 74 -9.66 4.91 -0.83
C THR A 74 -8.99 3.85 0.03
N ILE A 75 -8.41 2.85 -0.63
CA ILE A 75 -7.51 1.87 -0.03
C ILE A 75 -6.12 2.14 -0.58
N THR A 76 -5.18 2.51 0.28
CA THR A 76 -3.78 2.70 -0.10
C THR A 76 -2.98 1.47 0.26
N VAL A 77 -2.31 0.88 -0.72
CA VAL A 77 -1.54 -0.36 -0.56
C VAL A 77 -0.12 -0.14 -1.00
N THR A 78 0.83 -0.53 -0.16
CA THR A 78 2.25 -0.64 -0.53
C THR A 78 2.58 -2.12 -0.70
N TYR A 79 3.12 -2.49 -1.85
CA TYR A 79 3.33 -3.88 -2.23
C TYR A 79 4.64 -4.08 -3.00
N ASP A 80 5.13 -5.31 -2.99
CA ASP A 80 6.28 -5.76 -3.78
C ASP A 80 5.78 -6.34 -5.11
N GLU A 81 6.02 -5.62 -6.21
CA GLU A 81 5.54 -6.02 -7.54
C GLU A 81 6.16 -7.34 -8.06
N ARG A 82 7.22 -7.84 -7.43
CA ARG A 82 7.78 -9.16 -7.73
C ARG A 82 6.93 -10.31 -7.19
N LYS A 83 6.10 -10.04 -6.19
CA LYS A 83 5.28 -11.04 -5.49
C LYS A 83 3.81 -10.93 -5.82
N ILE A 84 3.31 -9.71 -5.97
CA ILE A 84 1.90 -9.46 -6.25
C ILE A 84 1.75 -8.25 -7.17
N THR A 85 0.85 -8.34 -8.14
CA THR A 85 0.51 -7.22 -9.03
C THR A 85 -0.61 -6.37 -8.46
N LEU A 86 -0.70 -5.11 -8.90
CA LEU A 86 -1.81 -4.23 -8.50
C LEU A 86 -3.18 -4.82 -8.92
N GLU A 87 -3.25 -5.48 -10.07
CA GLU A 87 -4.48 -6.13 -10.53
C GLU A 87 -4.89 -7.28 -9.61
N GLN A 88 -3.95 -8.09 -9.15
CA GLN A 88 -4.22 -9.14 -8.17
C GLN A 88 -4.74 -8.56 -6.85
N VAL A 89 -4.20 -7.41 -6.40
CA VAL A 89 -4.71 -6.69 -5.22
C VAL A 89 -6.15 -6.24 -5.43
N ARG A 90 -6.46 -5.66 -6.60
CA ARG A 90 -7.84 -5.26 -6.95
C ARG A 90 -8.81 -6.43 -6.93
N ILE A 91 -8.42 -7.55 -7.52
CA ILE A 91 -9.23 -8.78 -7.54
C ILE A 91 -9.48 -9.29 -6.11
N LYS A 92 -8.49 -9.25 -5.23
CA LYS A 92 -8.67 -9.64 -3.82
C LYS A 92 -9.67 -8.75 -3.11
N ILE A 93 -9.56 -7.45 -3.28
CA ILE A 93 -10.51 -6.48 -2.70
C ILE A 93 -11.94 -6.75 -3.24
N SER A 94 -12.08 -6.99 -4.53
CA SER A 94 -13.37 -7.35 -5.15
C SER A 94 -14.00 -8.59 -4.52
N ARG A 95 -13.20 -9.63 -4.28
CA ARG A 95 -13.65 -10.88 -3.63
C ARG A 95 -14.05 -10.72 -2.17
N LEU A 96 -13.64 -9.61 -1.54
CA LEU A 96 -14.10 -9.25 -0.19
C LEU A 96 -15.43 -8.51 -0.19
N GLY A 97 -15.96 -8.13 -1.35
CA GLY A 97 -17.22 -7.44 -1.51
C GLY A 97 -17.12 -5.93 -1.72
N PHE A 98 -15.96 -5.44 -2.12
CA PHE A 98 -15.70 -4.01 -2.33
C PHE A 98 -15.22 -3.73 -3.75
N ASP A 99 -15.64 -2.60 -4.32
CA ASP A 99 -15.08 -2.13 -5.59
C ASP A 99 -13.59 -1.82 -5.43
N ALA A 100 -12.83 -2.07 -6.48
CA ALA A 100 -11.41 -1.75 -6.54
C ALA A 100 -11.09 -1.11 -7.91
N ASP A 101 -11.11 0.19 -7.99
CA ASP A 101 -11.02 0.96 -9.23
C ASP A 101 -12.12 0.50 -10.23
N ALA A 102 -11.75 0.01 -11.39
CA ALA A 102 -12.67 -0.50 -12.40
C ALA A 102 -13.19 -1.93 -12.11
N VAL A 103 -12.56 -2.64 -11.19
CA VAL A 103 -12.97 -4.00 -10.79
C VAL A 103 -14.14 -3.90 -9.82
N LYS A 104 -15.31 -4.39 -10.24
CA LYS A 104 -16.49 -4.35 -9.41
C LYS A 104 -16.46 -5.42 -8.30
N ALA A 105 -17.09 -5.11 -7.17
CA ALA A 105 -17.26 -6.05 -6.07
C ALA A 105 -17.94 -7.34 -6.56
N ASP A 106 -17.44 -8.48 -6.09
CA ASP A 106 -18.06 -9.78 -6.36
C ASP A 106 -19.45 -9.80 -5.71
N PRO A 107 -20.55 -10.00 -6.49
CA PRO A 107 -21.91 -10.00 -5.95
C PRO A 107 -22.14 -11.02 -4.84
N SER A 108 -21.52 -12.19 -4.92
CA SER A 108 -21.61 -13.22 -3.88
C SER A 108 -20.94 -12.82 -2.58
N ALA A 109 -19.85 -12.08 -2.67
CA ALA A 109 -19.16 -11.51 -1.51
C ALA A 109 -19.96 -10.35 -0.89
N VAL A 110 -20.51 -9.48 -1.73
CA VAL A 110 -21.41 -8.39 -1.27
C VAL A 110 -22.59 -8.94 -0.47
N ALA A 111 -23.21 -10.03 -0.93
CA ALA A 111 -24.33 -10.66 -0.25
C ALA A 111 -23.99 -11.14 1.17
N LYS A 112 -22.72 -11.45 1.43
CA LYS A 112 -22.22 -11.91 2.73
C LYS A 112 -21.76 -10.79 3.66
N LEU A 113 -21.70 -9.55 3.18
CA LEU A 113 -21.36 -8.41 4.02
C LEU A 113 -22.49 -8.13 5.02
N ASP A 114 -22.14 -7.55 6.17
CA ASP A 114 -23.12 -7.02 7.09
C ASP A 114 -23.93 -5.89 6.44
N ASP A 115 -25.17 -5.70 6.85
CA ASP A 115 -26.08 -4.73 6.23
C ASP A 115 -25.54 -3.30 6.27
N CYS A 116 -24.77 -2.94 7.30
CA CYS A 116 -24.10 -1.64 7.38
C CYS A 116 -23.00 -1.42 6.33
N CYS A 117 -22.47 -2.49 5.75
CA CYS A 117 -21.44 -2.45 4.72
C CYS A 117 -22.01 -2.43 3.30
N LYS A 118 -23.31 -2.70 3.15
CA LYS A 118 -24.00 -2.71 1.86
C LYS A 118 -24.47 -1.31 1.49
N LYS A 119 -24.69 -1.12 0.19
CA LYS A 119 -25.31 0.10 -0.30
C LYS A 119 -26.66 0.32 0.37
N PRO A 120 -26.92 1.51 0.94
CA PRO A 120 -28.25 1.83 1.45
C PRO A 120 -29.32 1.69 0.35
N SER A 121 -30.43 1.11 0.70
CA SER A 121 -31.58 0.95 -0.20
C SER A 121 -32.30 2.28 -0.40
#